data_b8540f0138c1dc9d32de57f25f42cd10
#
_entry.id   b8540f0138c1dc9d32de57f25f42cd10
#
_cell.length_a   1.000
_cell.length_b   1.000
_cell.length_c   1.000
_cell.angle_alpha   90.00
_cell.angle_beta   90.00
_cell.angle_gamma   90.00
#
_symmetry.space_group_name_H-M   'P 1'
#
loop_
_entity.id
_entity.type
_entity.pdbx_description
1 polymer ?
#
loop_
_entity_poly.entity_id
_entity_poly.type
_entity_poly.pdbx_seq_one_letter_code
_entity_poly.pdbx_strand_id
1 'polypeptide(L)'
;MPASDTIEDPDRGLREWLRDYARQHPRWGHRRAYHDARAQGWVVNHTKVQRLWRQERLCRPVPQRRKRAGSSTHLPVPTAKAPNVVWAIDFQYDSTTDGRPIKILSAVDEHTRECLGGLVERSITAERLANELDDIVTERGVAPQVMRLDNGPEMIAAALAEWAGTRTGMLFIPPGEPWRNPFIESFHGRLRDECLNINVFWSLTQARIVIGDWKQEYNHHRRFLELADLLCDVA
;
A
#
# COMPACT_ATOMS: atom_id res chain seq x y z
N MET A 1 -21.00 -15.76 -53.37
CA MET A 1 -20.09 -15.46 -52.26
C MET A 1 -20.87 -14.80 -51.17
N PRO A 2 -21.20 -15.47 -50.05
CA PRO A 2 -21.87 -14.79 -48.96
C PRO A 2 -20.86 -13.87 -48.24
N ALA A 3 -21.24 -12.60 -48.06
CA ALA A 3 -20.52 -11.64 -47.24
C ALA A 3 -20.41 -12.20 -45.83
N SER A 4 -19.20 -12.33 -45.34
CA SER A 4 -18.95 -12.66 -43.95
C SER A 4 -19.43 -11.47 -43.12
N ASP A 5 -20.60 -11.62 -42.49
CA ASP A 5 -21.04 -10.73 -41.40
C ASP A 5 -19.95 -10.74 -40.31
N THR A 6 -19.16 -9.70 -40.33
CA THR A 6 -18.21 -9.43 -39.25
C THR A 6 -19.05 -9.08 -38.02
N ILE A 7 -19.33 -10.07 -37.17
CA ILE A 7 -20.00 -9.85 -35.90
C ILE A 7 -19.11 -8.86 -35.11
N GLU A 8 -19.53 -7.60 -35.07
CA GLU A 8 -18.83 -6.60 -34.25
C GLU A 8 -18.86 -7.07 -32.78
N ASP A 9 -17.67 -7.20 -32.20
CA ASP A 9 -17.58 -7.56 -30.77
C ASP A 9 -18.16 -6.40 -29.92
N PRO A 10 -19.31 -6.63 -29.21
CA PRO A 10 -19.96 -5.60 -28.41
C PRO A 10 -19.08 -5.12 -27.25
N ASP A 11 -18.03 -5.85 -26.95
CA ASP A 11 -17.09 -5.55 -25.87
C ASP A 11 -15.80 -4.88 -26.39
N ARG A 12 -15.70 -4.56 -27.71
CA ARG A 12 -14.48 -4.04 -28.34
C ARG A 12 -13.92 -2.81 -27.61
N GLY A 13 -14.76 -1.81 -27.37
CA GLY A 13 -14.31 -0.57 -26.69
C GLY A 13 -13.81 -0.84 -25.27
N LEU A 14 -14.50 -1.71 -24.52
CA LEU A 14 -14.07 -2.09 -23.18
C LEU A 14 -12.76 -2.89 -23.20
N ARG A 15 -12.55 -3.79 -24.19
CA ARG A 15 -11.30 -4.52 -24.36
C ARG A 15 -10.13 -3.60 -24.65
N GLU A 16 -10.33 -2.63 -25.53
CA GLU A 16 -9.31 -1.61 -25.84
C GLU A 16 -8.96 -0.81 -24.58
N TRP A 17 -9.95 -0.34 -23.85
CA TRP A 17 -9.74 0.36 -22.58
C TRP A 17 -9.00 -0.50 -21.56
N LEU A 18 -9.35 -1.78 -21.38
CA LEU A 18 -8.68 -2.69 -20.45
C LEU A 18 -7.22 -2.93 -20.81
N ARG A 19 -6.88 -3.01 -22.10
CA ARG A 19 -5.48 -3.14 -22.54
C ARG A 19 -4.68 -1.88 -22.26
N ASP A 20 -5.25 -0.71 -22.50
CA ASP A 20 -4.61 0.57 -22.22
C ASP A 20 -4.41 0.76 -20.71
N TYR A 21 -5.45 0.44 -19.94
CA TYR A 21 -5.38 0.45 -18.48
C TYR A 21 -4.27 -0.46 -17.95
N ALA A 22 -4.15 -1.69 -18.46
CA ALA A 22 -3.10 -2.61 -18.04
C ALA A 22 -1.69 -2.14 -18.42
N ARG A 23 -1.53 -1.38 -19.52
CA ARG A 23 -0.25 -0.76 -19.90
C ARG A 23 0.12 0.39 -18.98
N GLN A 24 -0.84 1.22 -18.60
CA GLN A 24 -0.63 2.34 -17.69
C GLN A 24 -0.37 1.86 -16.25
N HIS A 25 -1.03 0.78 -15.85
CA HIS A 25 -0.96 0.22 -14.50
C HIS A 25 -0.50 -1.26 -14.52
N PRO A 26 0.77 -1.56 -14.85
CA PRO A 26 1.23 -2.93 -15.11
C PRO A 26 1.17 -3.85 -13.89
N ARG A 27 0.99 -3.28 -12.69
CA ARG A 27 0.91 -4.01 -11.44
C ARG A 27 -0.51 -4.17 -10.89
N TRP A 28 -1.50 -3.55 -11.53
CA TRP A 28 -2.90 -3.62 -11.10
C TRP A 28 -3.65 -4.77 -11.77
N GLY A 29 -4.71 -5.24 -11.12
CA GLY A 29 -5.50 -6.36 -11.60
C GLY A 29 -6.93 -5.96 -11.95
N HIS A 30 -7.70 -6.93 -12.44
CA HIS A 30 -9.08 -6.74 -12.90
C HIS A 30 -10.03 -6.11 -11.86
N ARG A 31 -9.76 -6.26 -10.54
CA ARG A 31 -10.60 -5.65 -9.50
C ARG A 31 -10.50 -4.13 -9.53
N ARG A 32 -9.28 -3.59 -9.56
CA ARG A 32 -9.08 -2.13 -9.71
C ARG A 32 -9.60 -1.65 -11.07
N ALA A 33 -9.28 -2.36 -12.16
CA ALA A 33 -9.81 -2.03 -13.48
C ALA A 33 -11.35 -1.97 -13.51
N TYR A 34 -12.05 -2.84 -12.77
CA TYR A 34 -13.51 -2.79 -12.64
C TYR A 34 -14.00 -1.49 -11.96
N HIS A 35 -13.39 -1.10 -10.84
CA HIS A 35 -13.78 0.12 -10.11
C HIS A 35 -13.51 1.37 -10.94
N ASP A 36 -12.36 1.44 -11.60
CA ASP A 36 -11.98 2.59 -12.41
C ASP A 36 -12.81 2.68 -13.69
N ALA A 37 -13.14 1.56 -14.32
CA ALA A 37 -14.08 1.53 -15.43
C ALA A 37 -15.46 2.09 -15.01
N ARG A 38 -15.96 1.68 -13.84
CA ARG A 38 -17.23 2.20 -13.31
C ARG A 38 -17.15 3.70 -13.02
N ALA A 39 -16.05 4.17 -12.45
CA ALA A 39 -15.82 5.60 -12.18
C ALA A 39 -15.77 6.44 -13.47
N GLN A 40 -15.29 5.85 -14.58
CA GLN A 40 -15.27 6.48 -15.91
C GLN A 40 -16.59 6.31 -16.70
N GLY A 41 -17.65 5.77 -16.07
CA GLY A 41 -18.98 5.68 -16.65
C GLY A 41 -19.28 4.39 -17.43
N TRP A 42 -18.37 3.40 -17.43
CA TRP A 42 -18.67 2.11 -18.06
C TRP A 42 -19.77 1.35 -17.29
N VAL A 43 -20.79 0.93 -17.99
CA VAL A 43 -21.85 0.08 -17.42
C VAL A 43 -21.42 -1.38 -17.51
N VAL A 44 -20.69 -1.83 -16.50
CA VAL A 44 -20.10 -3.18 -16.45
C VAL A 44 -20.25 -3.79 -15.07
N ASN A 45 -20.22 -5.13 -14.98
CA ASN A 45 -20.12 -5.87 -13.74
C ASN A 45 -18.73 -6.48 -13.58
N HIS A 46 -18.37 -6.83 -12.33
CA HIS A 46 -17.08 -7.41 -11.99
C HIS A 46 -16.78 -8.70 -12.79
N THR A 47 -17.77 -9.58 -12.96
CA THR A 47 -17.61 -10.85 -13.67
C THR A 47 -17.26 -10.64 -15.15
N LYS A 48 -17.89 -9.65 -15.81
CA LYS A 48 -17.58 -9.28 -17.20
C LYS A 48 -16.15 -8.78 -17.33
N VAL A 49 -15.74 -7.85 -16.47
CA VAL A 49 -14.36 -7.32 -16.48
C VAL A 49 -13.35 -8.44 -16.21
N GLN A 50 -13.60 -9.31 -15.23
CA GLN A 50 -12.72 -10.45 -14.93
C GLN A 50 -12.59 -11.42 -16.12
N ARG A 51 -13.71 -11.71 -16.80
CA ARG A 51 -13.72 -12.57 -18.00
C ARG A 51 -12.88 -11.97 -19.13
N LEU A 52 -13.12 -10.69 -19.46
CA LEU A 52 -12.38 -9.98 -20.51
C LEU A 52 -10.90 -9.87 -20.17
N TRP A 53 -10.56 -9.55 -18.92
CA TRP A 53 -9.18 -9.49 -18.44
C TRP A 53 -8.40 -10.79 -18.66
N ARG A 54 -9.06 -11.94 -18.44
CA ARG A 54 -8.47 -13.26 -18.72
C ARG A 54 -8.34 -13.52 -20.21
N GLN A 55 -9.37 -13.20 -21.00
CA GLN A 55 -9.36 -13.37 -22.45
C GLN A 55 -8.26 -12.56 -23.13
N GLU A 56 -8.03 -11.33 -22.67
CA GLU A 56 -6.98 -10.45 -23.16
C GLU A 56 -5.59 -10.82 -22.59
N ARG A 57 -5.49 -11.88 -21.77
CA ARG A 57 -4.22 -12.35 -21.13
C ARG A 57 -3.51 -11.29 -20.28
N LEU A 58 -4.27 -10.39 -19.67
CA LEU A 58 -3.76 -9.34 -18.81
C LEU A 58 -3.44 -9.82 -17.38
N CYS A 59 -3.69 -11.10 -17.09
CA CYS A 59 -3.39 -11.70 -15.80
C CYS A 59 -1.87 -11.79 -15.59
N ARG A 60 -1.42 -11.27 -14.45
CA ARG A 60 -0.03 -11.43 -14.01
C ARG A 60 0.22 -12.87 -13.53
N PRO A 61 1.43 -13.41 -13.74
CA PRO A 61 1.84 -14.62 -13.04
C PRO A 61 1.75 -14.40 -11.53
N VAL A 62 1.02 -15.28 -10.83
CA VAL A 62 0.94 -15.22 -9.37
C VAL A 62 2.25 -15.79 -8.83
N PRO A 63 3.05 -15.06 -8.04
CA PRO A 63 4.21 -15.60 -7.37
C PRO A 63 3.78 -16.79 -6.50
N GLN A 64 4.38 -17.96 -6.67
CA GLN A 64 4.11 -19.09 -5.78
C GLN A 64 4.52 -18.69 -4.36
N ARG A 65 3.53 -18.52 -3.48
CA ARG A 65 3.80 -18.37 -2.06
C ARG A 65 4.47 -19.63 -1.55
N ARG A 66 5.73 -19.53 -1.10
CA ARG A 66 6.34 -20.59 -0.31
C ARG A 66 5.44 -20.84 0.91
N LYS A 67 4.98 -22.07 1.08
CA LYS A 67 4.25 -22.45 2.30
C LYS A 67 5.20 -22.20 3.48
N ARG A 68 4.84 -21.26 4.35
CA ARG A 68 5.54 -21.10 5.63
C ARG A 68 5.24 -22.34 6.45
N ALA A 69 6.24 -23.18 6.69
CA ALA A 69 6.17 -24.25 7.67
C ALA A 69 6.34 -23.60 9.05
N GLY A 70 5.30 -23.62 9.86
CA GLY A 70 5.35 -23.13 11.23
C GLY A 70 3.96 -22.87 11.76
N SER A 71 3.48 -23.73 12.62
CA SER A 71 2.38 -23.44 13.54
C SER A 71 2.98 -22.62 14.70
N SER A 72 2.65 -21.36 14.75
CA SER A 72 3.07 -20.52 15.87
C SER A 72 1.91 -20.39 16.83
N THR A 73 2.10 -20.83 18.07
CA THR A 73 1.27 -20.51 19.21
C THR A 73 1.44 -19.00 19.49
N HIS A 74 0.66 -18.18 18.82
CA HIS A 74 0.78 -16.72 18.96
C HIS A 74 -0.16 -16.21 20.01
N LEU A 75 0.39 -15.42 20.93
CA LEU A 75 -0.39 -14.47 21.69
C LEU A 75 -1.13 -13.55 20.71
N PRO A 76 -2.42 -13.28 20.94
CA PRO A 76 -3.18 -12.41 20.04
C PRO A 76 -2.51 -11.03 19.94
N VAL A 77 -2.21 -10.62 18.74
CA VAL A 77 -1.75 -9.27 18.47
C VAL A 77 -2.93 -8.32 18.68
N PRO A 78 -2.81 -7.25 19.48
CA PRO A 78 -3.89 -6.29 19.63
C PRO A 78 -4.32 -5.79 18.24
N THR A 79 -5.60 -5.96 17.92
CA THR A 79 -6.17 -5.49 16.65
C THR A 79 -6.73 -4.10 16.86
N ALA A 80 -6.41 -3.16 15.97
CA ALA A 80 -7.00 -1.83 15.99
C ALA A 80 -8.52 -1.92 15.77
N LYS A 81 -9.31 -1.47 16.76
CA LYS A 81 -10.77 -1.51 16.70
C LYS A 81 -11.39 -0.26 16.08
N ALA A 82 -10.60 0.80 15.92
CA ALA A 82 -11.01 2.08 15.36
C ALA A 82 -9.81 2.80 14.74
N PRO A 83 -10.05 3.82 13.89
CA PRO A 83 -8.98 4.67 13.37
C PRO A 83 -8.18 5.33 14.49
N ASN A 84 -6.89 5.51 14.28
CA ASN A 84 -5.94 6.13 15.21
C ASN A 84 -5.74 5.40 16.55
N VAL A 85 -6.16 4.13 16.65
CA VAL A 85 -5.85 3.29 17.81
C VAL A 85 -4.44 2.73 17.71
N VAL A 86 -4.07 2.14 16.58
CA VAL A 86 -2.73 1.58 16.36
C VAL A 86 -2.16 2.10 15.06
N TRP A 87 -1.01 2.77 15.13
CA TRP A 87 -0.19 3.09 13.96
C TRP A 87 0.98 2.12 13.87
N ALA A 88 1.14 1.47 12.73
CA ALA A 88 2.29 0.64 12.42
C ALA A 88 3.34 1.49 11.70
N ILE A 89 4.57 1.48 12.21
CA ILE A 89 5.67 2.28 11.69
C ILE A 89 6.84 1.36 11.38
N ASP A 90 7.44 1.53 10.21
CA ASP A 90 8.59 0.72 9.80
C ASP A 90 9.39 1.40 8.68
N PHE A 91 10.62 0.94 8.48
CA PHE A 91 11.52 1.40 7.43
C PHE A 91 11.61 0.42 6.28
N GLN A 92 11.65 0.95 5.07
CA GLN A 92 11.97 0.22 3.86
C GLN A 92 13.17 0.88 3.17
N TYR A 93 13.93 0.09 2.42
CA TYR A 93 15.15 0.56 1.77
C TYR A 93 15.10 0.35 0.27
N ASP A 94 15.71 1.28 -0.46
CA ASP A 94 15.99 1.23 -1.88
C ASP A 94 17.31 1.97 -2.17
N SER A 95 17.64 2.20 -3.44
CA SER A 95 18.84 2.95 -3.84
C SER A 95 18.59 3.79 -5.08
N THR A 96 19.38 4.84 -5.22
CA THR A 96 19.53 5.58 -6.48
C THR A 96 20.51 4.86 -7.41
N THR A 97 20.50 5.21 -8.72
CA THR A 97 21.35 4.60 -9.76
C THR A 97 22.84 4.69 -9.47
N ASP A 98 23.26 5.66 -8.68
CA ASP A 98 24.64 5.82 -8.20
C ASP A 98 24.99 4.92 -6.99
N GLY A 99 24.08 4.00 -6.63
CA GLY A 99 24.24 3.04 -5.52
C GLY A 99 24.03 3.63 -4.14
N ARG A 100 23.69 4.91 -3.99
CA ARG A 100 23.46 5.53 -2.67
C ARG A 100 22.11 5.10 -2.11
N PRO A 101 22.05 4.72 -0.81
CA PRO A 101 20.82 4.22 -0.19
C PRO A 101 19.73 5.29 -0.12
N ILE A 102 18.48 4.82 -0.21
CA ILE A 102 17.26 5.55 0.11
C ILE A 102 16.62 4.84 1.30
N LYS A 103 16.38 5.57 2.38
CA LYS A 103 15.63 5.11 3.55
C LYS A 103 14.23 5.69 3.48
N ILE A 104 13.23 4.83 3.54
CA ILE A 104 11.81 5.17 3.40
C ILE A 104 11.12 4.84 4.71
N LEU A 105 10.64 5.86 5.41
CA LEU A 105 9.74 5.69 6.55
C LEU A 105 8.32 5.52 6.03
N SER A 106 7.56 4.65 6.66
CA SER A 106 6.13 4.52 6.44
C SER A 106 5.40 4.43 7.77
N ALA A 107 4.31 5.18 7.89
CA ALA A 107 3.36 5.12 8.99
C ALA A 107 1.98 4.75 8.42
N VAL A 108 1.35 3.71 8.95
CA VAL A 108 0.08 3.17 8.46
C VAL A 108 -0.88 3.00 9.64
N ASP A 109 -2.10 3.48 9.50
CA ASP A 109 -3.17 3.17 10.44
C ASP A 109 -3.62 1.72 10.24
N GLU A 110 -3.57 0.90 11.28
CA GLU A 110 -3.90 -0.53 11.18
C GLU A 110 -5.39 -0.79 10.95
N HIS A 111 -6.27 0.13 11.31
CA HIS A 111 -7.70 -0.01 11.09
C HIS A 111 -8.09 0.37 9.66
N THR A 112 -7.77 1.60 9.25
CA THR A 112 -8.13 2.12 7.92
C THR A 112 -7.21 1.65 6.82
N ARG A 113 -6.01 1.16 7.13
CA ARG A 113 -4.93 0.83 6.19
C ARG A 113 -4.37 2.04 5.44
N GLU A 114 -4.74 3.21 5.83
CA GLU A 114 -4.29 4.46 5.24
C GLU A 114 -2.79 4.66 5.52
N CYS A 115 -2.04 5.09 4.50
CA CYS A 115 -0.69 5.60 4.68
C CYS A 115 -0.78 7.02 5.24
N LEU A 116 -0.42 7.19 6.51
CA LEU A 116 -0.57 8.45 7.23
C LEU A 116 0.50 9.47 6.86
N GLY A 117 1.69 8.99 6.52
CA GLY A 117 2.82 9.80 6.19
C GLY A 117 4.05 8.97 5.86
N GLY A 118 5.17 9.63 5.69
CA GLY A 118 6.45 8.97 5.52
C GLY A 118 7.49 9.80 4.82
N LEU A 119 8.70 9.59 5.25
CA LEU A 119 9.89 10.27 4.76
C LEU A 119 10.62 9.43 3.71
N VAL A 120 11.27 10.12 2.79
CA VAL A 120 12.19 9.51 1.82
C VAL A 120 13.51 10.27 1.87
N GLU A 121 14.51 9.72 2.55
CA GLU A 121 15.77 10.40 2.82
C GLU A 121 16.97 9.46 2.69
N ARG A 122 18.20 10.00 2.74
CA ARG A 122 19.42 9.18 2.79
C ARG A 122 19.61 8.54 4.15
N SER A 123 19.23 9.27 5.20
CA SER A 123 19.26 8.83 6.59
C SER A 123 18.11 9.50 7.33
N ILE A 124 17.50 8.79 8.25
CA ILE A 124 16.42 9.31 9.10
C ILE A 124 16.85 9.04 10.54
N THR A 125 17.06 10.10 11.31
CA THR A 125 17.38 10.01 12.73
C THR A 125 16.10 9.89 13.57
N ALA A 126 16.24 9.57 14.86
CA ALA A 126 15.09 9.50 15.76
C ALA A 126 14.37 10.84 15.91
N GLU A 127 15.12 11.95 15.96
CA GLU A 127 14.54 13.30 16.01
C GLU A 127 13.78 13.63 14.72
N ARG A 128 14.31 13.21 13.55
CA ARG A 128 13.63 13.42 12.29
C ARG A 128 12.34 12.58 12.18
N LEU A 129 12.38 11.36 12.75
CA LEU A 129 11.18 10.53 12.89
C LEU A 129 10.16 11.18 13.83
N ALA A 130 10.57 11.69 14.98
CA ALA A 130 9.67 12.37 15.92
C ALA A 130 9.00 13.59 15.28
N ASN A 131 9.74 14.42 14.53
CA ASN A 131 9.18 15.56 13.81
C ASN A 131 8.13 15.12 12.75
N GLU A 132 8.40 14.06 12.01
CA GLU A 132 7.41 13.53 11.05
C GLU A 132 6.14 13.05 11.75
N LEU A 133 6.26 12.44 12.91
CA LEU A 133 5.10 12.02 13.71
C LEU A 133 4.30 13.22 14.24
N ASP A 134 4.97 14.31 14.60
CA ASP A 134 4.28 15.57 14.97
C ASP A 134 3.52 16.17 13.79
N ASP A 135 4.10 16.15 12.59
CA ASP A 135 3.43 16.60 11.37
C ASP A 135 2.17 15.75 11.10
N ILE A 136 2.29 14.42 11.19
CA ILE A 136 1.14 13.49 11.03
C ILE A 136 0.07 13.76 12.10
N VAL A 137 0.45 13.91 13.36
CA VAL A 137 -0.49 14.21 14.47
C VAL A 137 -1.17 15.55 14.25
N THR A 138 -0.46 16.55 13.76
CA THR A 138 -1.01 17.88 13.47
C THR A 138 -2.04 17.81 12.35
N GLU A 139 -1.75 17.07 11.27
CA GLU A 139 -2.66 16.88 10.14
C GLU A 139 -3.93 16.13 10.55
N ARG A 140 -3.78 15.10 11.37
CA ARG A 140 -4.91 14.25 11.80
C ARG A 140 -5.67 14.79 13.00
N GLY A 141 -5.12 15.75 13.74
CA GLY A 141 -5.69 16.30 14.97
C GLY A 141 -5.66 15.36 16.17
N VAL A 142 -5.02 14.18 16.06
CA VAL A 142 -4.97 13.15 17.12
C VAL A 142 -3.71 12.30 17.02
N ALA A 143 -3.12 11.98 18.19
CA ALA A 143 -2.04 11.00 18.28
C ALA A 143 -2.60 9.57 18.39
N PRO A 144 -1.86 8.54 17.97
CA PRO A 144 -2.28 7.15 18.15
C PRO A 144 -2.27 6.76 19.63
N GLN A 145 -3.13 5.83 20.00
CA GLN A 145 -3.06 5.24 21.35
C GLN A 145 -1.80 4.38 21.49
N VAL A 146 -1.42 3.66 20.42
CA VAL A 146 -0.26 2.76 20.39
C VAL A 146 0.47 2.89 19.06
N MET A 147 1.79 2.98 19.10
CA MET A 147 2.67 2.77 17.95
C MET A 147 3.23 1.35 17.98
N ARG A 148 3.13 0.63 16.87
CA ARG A 148 3.78 -0.66 16.66
C ARG A 148 5.07 -0.45 15.87
N LEU A 149 6.19 -0.87 16.45
CA LEU A 149 7.53 -0.55 16.00
C LEU A 149 8.38 -1.82 15.93
N ASP A 150 9.38 -1.83 15.06
CA ASP A 150 10.47 -2.78 15.16
C ASP A 150 11.51 -2.34 16.24
N ASN A 151 12.59 -3.11 16.37
CA ASN A 151 13.68 -2.78 17.31
C ASN A 151 14.84 -2.06 16.61
N GLY A 152 14.58 -1.31 15.55
CA GLY A 152 15.61 -0.49 14.93
C GLY A 152 16.16 0.59 15.87
N PRO A 153 17.42 0.99 15.73
CA PRO A 153 18.05 1.94 16.64
C PRO A 153 17.31 3.27 16.71
N GLU A 154 16.69 3.72 15.62
CA GLU A 154 15.90 4.94 15.57
C GLU A 154 14.57 4.80 16.30
N MET A 155 14.01 3.56 16.35
CA MET A 155 12.73 3.28 16.99
C MET A 155 12.86 3.13 18.52
N ILE A 156 14.01 2.69 19.00
CA ILE A 156 14.29 2.52 20.44
C ILE A 156 15.00 3.73 21.05
N ALA A 157 15.28 4.77 20.27
CA ALA A 157 15.99 5.95 20.75
C ALA A 157 15.18 6.75 21.78
N ALA A 158 15.89 7.38 22.70
CA ALA A 158 15.27 8.20 23.76
C ALA A 158 14.37 9.32 23.20
N ALA A 159 14.74 9.92 22.08
CA ALA A 159 13.95 10.98 21.44
C ALA A 159 12.55 10.51 21.05
N LEU A 160 12.40 9.27 20.55
CA LEU A 160 11.08 8.74 20.23
C LEU A 160 10.28 8.38 21.50
N ALA A 161 10.94 7.87 22.53
CA ALA A 161 10.32 7.62 23.82
C ALA A 161 9.85 8.92 24.49
N GLU A 162 10.64 9.99 24.41
CA GLU A 162 10.28 11.32 24.88
C GLU A 162 9.09 11.89 24.10
N TRP A 163 9.09 11.75 22.77
CA TRP A 163 7.97 12.15 21.94
C TRP A 163 6.67 11.41 22.31
N ALA A 164 6.74 10.10 22.52
CA ALA A 164 5.58 9.30 22.93
C ALA A 164 5.05 9.74 24.31
N GLY A 165 5.94 9.99 25.26
CA GLY A 165 5.60 10.44 26.61
C GLY A 165 4.53 9.56 27.25
N THR A 166 3.45 10.19 27.76
CA THR A 166 2.31 9.50 28.35
C THR A 166 1.11 9.39 27.39
N ARG A 167 1.20 9.99 26.21
CA ARG A 167 0.07 10.11 25.24
C ARG A 167 -0.04 8.91 24.30
N THR A 168 1.07 8.22 24.05
CA THR A 168 1.14 7.14 23.06
C THR A 168 1.92 5.96 23.62
N GLY A 169 1.30 4.78 23.64
CA GLY A 169 2.00 3.54 23.99
C GLY A 169 2.95 3.10 22.88
N MET A 170 4.06 2.45 23.24
CA MET A 170 5.00 1.87 22.28
C MET A 170 4.98 0.35 22.41
N LEU A 171 4.67 -0.34 21.32
CA LEU A 171 4.65 -1.80 21.23
C LEU A 171 5.75 -2.27 20.29
N PHE A 172 6.84 -2.75 20.86
CA PHE A 172 7.95 -3.30 20.10
C PHE A 172 7.70 -4.75 19.67
N ILE A 173 8.03 -5.05 18.43
CA ILE A 173 7.92 -6.39 17.87
C ILE A 173 9.19 -7.17 18.26
N PRO A 174 9.07 -8.39 18.84
CA PRO A 174 10.23 -9.19 19.15
C PRO A 174 11.09 -9.46 17.92
N PRO A 175 12.43 -9.46 18.04
CA PRO A 175 13.33 -9.79 16.95
C PRO A 175 13.00 -11.15 16.32
N GLY A 176 12.97 -11.21 14.99
CA GLY A 176 12.66 -12.42 14.25
C GLY A 176 11.18 -12.77 14.13
N GLU A 177 10.27 -11.90 14.59
CA GLU A 177 8.82 -12.08 14.49
C GLU A 177 8.14 -11.03 13.60
N PRO A 178 8.57 -10.80 12.36
CA PRO A 178 8.00 -9.77 11.47
C PRO A 178 6.50 -9.97 11.22
N TRP A 179 6.01 -11.21 11.27
CA TRP A 179 4.58 -11.51 11.12
C TRP A 179 3.67 -10.83 12.15
N ARG A 180 4.22 -10.25 13.21
CA ARG A 180 3.46 -9.44 14.18
C ARG A 180 3.16 -8.03 13.71
N ASN A 181 3.73 -7.63 12.55
CA ASN A 181 3.41 -6.36 11.88
C ASN A 181 2.84 -6.58 10.46
N PRO A 182 1.75 -7.36 10.31
CA PRO A 182 1.29 -7.80 9.01
C PRO A 182 0.79 -6.65 8.13
N PHE A 183 0.38 -5.54 8.75
CA PHE A 183 -0.22 -4.41 8.04
C PHE A 183 0.84 -3.57 7.33
N ILE A 184 1.92 -3.22 8.03
CA ILE A 184 3.03 -2.50 7.43
C ILE A 184 3.79 -3.38 6.43
N GLU A 185 3.95 -4.69 6.71
CA GLU A 185 4.53 -5.64 5.75
C GLU A 185 3.71 -5.71 4.46
N SER A 186 2.38 -5.76 4.57
CA SER A 186 1.49 -5.74 3.41
C SER A 186 1.59 -4.44 2.62
N PHE A 187 1.71 -3.31 3.31
CA PHE A 187 1.92 -1.99 2.70
C PHE A 187 3.27 -1.94 1.97
N HIS A 188 4.36 -2.33 2.64
CA HIS A 188 5.70 -2.38 2.04
C HIS A 188 5.78 -3.32 0.84
N GLY A 189 5.09 -4.46 0.89
CA GLY A 189 4.97 -5.36 -0.26
C GLY A 189 4.33 -4.69 -1.47
N ARG A 190 3.31 -3.85 -1.27
CA ARG A 190 2.68 -3.08 -2.34
C ARG A 190 3.55 -1.94 -2.83
N LEU A 191 4.14 -1.15 -1.92
CA LEU A 191 5.07 -0.09 -2.30
C LEU A 191 6.21 -0.65 -3.15
N ARG A 192 6.77 -1.79 -2.75
CA ARG A 192 7.83 -2.46 -3.52
C ARG A 192 7.33 -2.92 -4.89
N ASP A 193 6.19 -3.60 -4.95
CA ASP A 193 5.68 -4.16 -6.21
C ASP A 193 5.15 -3.08 -7.17
N GLU A 194 4.43 -2.09 -6.65
CA GLU A 194 3.69 -1.12 -7.46
C GLU A 194 4.48 0.19 -7.73
N CYS A 195 5.56 0.46 -6.96
CA CYS A 195 6.36 1.66 -7.11
C CYS A 195 7.85 1.35 -7.25
N LEU A 196 8.50 0.75 -6.25
CA LEU A 196 9.96 0.64 -6.24
C LEU A 196 10.50 -0.26 -7.36
N ASN A 197 9.87 -1.41 -7.63
CA ASN A 197 10.32 -2.36 -8.65
C ASN A 197 10.05 -1.91 -10.10
N ILE A 198 9.25 -0.88 -10.31
CA ILE A 198 8.91 -0.39 -11.66
C ILE A 198 9.57 0.96 -11.98
N ASN A 199 10.20 1.58 -11.00
CA ASN A 199 10.90 2.85 -11.17
C ASN A 199 12.38 2.70 -10.93
N VAL A 200 13.16 3.52 -11.62
CA VAL A 200 14.59 3.69 -11.42
C VAL A 200 14.83 5.11 -10.93
N PHE A 201 15.44 5.25 -9.76
CA PHE A 201 15.62 6.55 -9.12
C PHE A 201 17.00 7.14 -9.46
N TRP A 202 17.02 8.25 -10.20
CA TRP A 202 18.24 8.98 -10.56
C TRP A 202 18.68 9.94 -9.45
N SER A 203 17.74 10.38 -8.61
CA SER A 203 18.02 11.30 -7.51
C SER A 203 17.07 11.06 -6.34
N LEU A 204 17.48 11.54 -5.15
CA LEU A 204 16.61 11.52 -3.96
C LEU A 204 15.34 12.36 -4.16
N THR A 205 15.46 13.51 -4.85
CA THR A 205 14.32 14.38 -5.15
C THR A 205 13.28 13.67 -6.00
N GLN A 206 13.72 12.98 -7.07
CA GLN A 206 12.81 12.17 -7.88
C GLN A 206 12.15 11.05 -7.06
N ALA A 207 12.93 10.34 -6.23
CA ALA A 207 12.38 9.29 -5.36
C ALA A 207 11.30 9.84 -4.43
N ARG A 208 11.51 11.02 -3.83
CA ARG A 208 10.52 11.68 -2.98
C ARG A 208 9.21 11.95 -3.72
N ILE A 209 9.28 12.49 -4.93
CA ILE A 209 8.11 12.80 -5.75
C ILE A 209 7.37 11.51 -6.10
N VAL A 210 8.04 10.54 -6.73
CA VAL A 210 7.42 9.31 -7.23
C VAL A 210 6.81 8.48 -6.09
N ILE A 211 7.50 8.35 -4.96
CA ILE A 211 6.99 7.62 -3.80
C ILE A 211 5.85 8.40 -3.14
N GLY A 212 5.93 9.72 -3.07
CA GLY A 212 4.87 10.60 -2.56
C GLY A 212 3.59 10.47 -3.38
N ASP A 213 3.68 10.59 -4.70
CA ASP A 213 2.55 10.44 -5.62
C ASP A 213 1.92 9.04 -5.49
N TRP A 214 2.74 7.98 -5.42
CA TRP A 214 2.24 6.62 -5.21
C TRP A 214 1.49 6.48 -3.87
N LYS A 215 1.98 7.09 -2.77
CA LYS A 215 1.29 7.06 -1.46
C LYS A 215 -0.07 7.75 -1.52
N GLN A 216 -0.16 8.89 -2.20
CA GLN A 216 -1.43 9.58 -2.41
C GLN A 216 -2.40 8.73 -3.23
N GLU A 217 -1.94 8.15 -4.34
CA GLU A 217 -2.73 7.25 -5.17
C GLU A 217 -3.17 5.99 -4.40
N TYR A 218 -2.28 5.41 -3.59
CA TYR A 218 -2.60 4.28 -2.71
C TYR A 218 -3.78 4.60 -1.78
N ASN A 219 -3.77 5.76 -1.12
CA ASN A 219 -4.84 6.16 -0.22
C ASN A 219 -6.16 6.43 -0.97
N HIS A 220 -6.11 7.08 -2.14
CA HIS A 220 -7.31 7.36 -2.95
C HIS A 220 -7.99 6.08 -3.43
N HIS A 221 -7.25 5.15 -4.01
CA HIS A 221 -7.80 3.90 -4.53
C HIS A 221 -8.37 3.01 -3.42
N ARG A 222 -7.80 3.04 -2.23
CA ARG A 222 -8.25 2.22 -1.13
C ARG A 222 -9.58 2.68 -0.55
N ARG A 223 -9.80 3.98 -0.43
CA ARG A 223 -11.10 4.53 0.00
C ARG A 223 -12.25 4.10 -0.90
N PHE A 224 -12.01 3.98 -2.20
CA PHE A 224 -13.04 3.51 -3.13
C PHE A 224 -13.33 2.01 -2.99
N LEU A 225 -12.33 1.19 -2.70
CA LEU A 225 -12.51 -0.26 -2.55
C LEU A 225 -13.28 -0.62 -1.27
N GLU A 226 -13.00 0.03 -0.16
CA GLU A 226 -13.69 -0.22 1.12
C GLU A 226 -15.14 0.27 1.10
N LEU A 227 -15.43 1.40 0.47
CA LEU A 227 -16.81 1.89 0.27
C LEU A 227 -17.60 1.01 -0.72
N ALA A 228 -16.96 0.46 -1.73
CA ALA A 228 -17.62 -0.40 -2.70
C ALA A 228 -17.93 -1.79 -2.13
N ASP A 229 -17.05 -2.35 -1.30
CA ASP A 229 -17.28 -3.63 -0.61
C ASP A 229 -18.41 -3.49 0.43
N LEU A 230 -18.49 -2.37 1.16
CA LEU A 230 -19.60 -2.07 2.06
C LEU A 230 -20.97 -1.90 1.35
N LEU A 231 -20.95 -1.44 0.10
CA LEU A 231 -22.18 -1.29 -0.70
C LEU A 231 -22.59 -2.60 -1.41
N CYS A 232 -21.68 -3.54 -1.62
CA CYS A 232 -21.97 -4.86 -2.18
C CYS A 232 -22.54 -5.84 -1.14
N ASP A 233 -22.24 -5.65 0.16
CA ASP A 233 -22.77 -6.49 1.26
C ASP A 233 -24.21 -6.09 1.67
N VAL A 234 -24.78 -5.02 1.10
CA VAL A 234 -26.13 -4.50 1.42
C VAL A 234 -27.13 -4.73 0.27
N ALA A 235 -26.71 -5.34 -0.83
CA ALA A 235 -27.55 -5.67 -2.00
C ALA A 235 -27.67 -7.19 -2.20
#